data_2c673b7d41cb314666f50e03183920e8
#
_entry.id   2c673b7d41cb314666f50e03183920e8
#
_cell.length_a   1.000
_cell.length_b   1.000
_cell.length_c   1.000
_cell.angle_alpha   90.00
_cell.angle_beta   90.00
_cell.angle_gamma   90.00
#
_symmetry.space_group_name_H-M   'P 1'
#
loop_
_entity.id
_entity.type
_entity.pdbx_description
1 polymer ?
#
loop_
_entity_poly.entity_id
_entity_poly.type
_entity_poly.pdbx_seq_one_letter_code
_entity_poly.pdbx_strand_id
1 'polypeptide(L)'
;MTEAPLPVRHYAPKDFRDRIAYALTRFLRFFADTFFSRRYGHRAVVLETVAAVPGMVGGTLQHLRALRRMEPDHGWIRILLDEAENERMHLMTFIHIAQPSRFERLLILLAQGVFYNLFFLLYLISPRTAHRVVGYFEEEAVFSYTEYLAGVDNGTYANVA
;
A
#
# COMPACT_ATOMS: atom_id res chain seq x y z
N MET A 1 20.10 -14.96 -19.72
CA MET A 1 18.81 -14.80 -20.38
C MET A 1 17.98 -13.92 -19.46
N THR A 2 17.88 -12.64 -19.75
CA THR A 2 17.01 -11.71 -19.02
C THR A 2 15.58 -11.95 -19.46
N GLU A 3 14.77 -12.58 -18.61
CA GLU A 3 13.34 -12.62 -18.83
C GLU A 3 12.82 -11.18 -18.95
N ALA A 4 12.10 -10.91 -20.04
CA ALA A 4 11.43 -9.63 -20.18
C ALA A 4 10.43 -9.47 -19.03
N PRO A 5 10.37 -8.28 -18.38
CA PRO A 5 9.46 -8.07 -17.28
C PRO A 5 8.03 -8.35 -17.74
N LEU A 6 7.30 -9.15 -16.95
CA LEU A 6 5.91 -9.47 -17.24
C LEU A 6 5.10 -8.18 -17.37
N PRO A 7 4.24 -8.03 -18.39
CA PRO A 7 3.41 -6.84 -18.52
C PRO A 7 2.45 -6.76 -17.33
N VAL A 8 2.65 -5.75 -16.49
CA VAL A 8 1.76 -5.48 -15.35
C VAL A 8 0.42 -5.02 -15.90
N ARG A 9 -0.59 -5.86 -15.77
CA ARG A 9 -1.96 -5.54 -16.15
C ARG A 9 -2.79 -5.34 -14.91
N HIS A 10 -3.48 -4.21 -14.84
CA HIS A 10 -4.50 -4.00 -13.82
C HIS A 10 -5.68 -4.95 -14.03
N TYR A 11 -6.16 -5.50 -12.94
CA TYR A 11 -7.41 -6.24 -12.95
C TYR A 11 -8.55 -5.33 -13.44
N ALA A 12 -9.20 -5.73 -14.54
CA ALA A 12 -10.32 -4.97 -15.08
C ALA A 12 -11.51 -4.94 -14.08
N PRO A 13 -12.03 -3.74 -13.71
CA PRO A 13 -13.17 -3.63 -12.81
C PRO A 13 -14.39 -4.38 -13.34
N LYS A 14 -14.90 -5.36 -12.60
CA LYS A 14 -16.04 -6.19 -13.01
C LYS A 14 -17.39 -5.64 -12.54
N ASP A 15 -17.41 -5.01 -11.38
CA ASP A 15 -18.65 -4.49 -10.78
C ASP A 15 -18.50 -3.05 -10.29
N PHE A 16 -19.56 -2.51 -9.70
CA PHE A 16 -19.58 -1.13 -9.19
C PHE A 16 -18.56 -0.91 -8.05
N ARG A 17 -18.34 -1.92 -7.20
CA ARG A 17 -17.37 -1.85 -6.10
C ARG A 17 -15.95 -1.82 -6.61
N ASP A 18 -15.65 -2.64 -7.61
CA ASP A 18 -14.35 -2.62 -8.29
C ASP A 18 -14.09 -1.25 -8.93
N ARG A 19 -15.11 -0.64 -9.56
CA ARG A 19 -14.98 0.71 -10.16
C ARG A 19 -14.66 1.77 -9.12
N ILE A 20 -15.33 1.73 -7.96
CA ILE A 20 -15.04 2.64 -6.84
C ILE A 20 -13.62 2.42 -6.34
N ALA A 21 -13.22 1.17 -6.09
CA ALA A 21 -11.89 0.83 -5.62
C ALA A 21 -10.81 1.29 -6.60
N TYR A 22 -10.98 1.01 -7.89
CA TYR A 22 -10.07 1.45 -8.94
C TYR A 22 -9.98 2.97 -9.04
N ALA A 23 -11.11 3.67 -9.04
CA ALA A 23 -11.15 5.14 -9.09
C ALA A 23 -10.43 5.77 -7.88
N LEU A 24 -10.64 5.22 -6.67
CA LEU A 24 -9.98 5.68 -5.46
C LEU A 24 -8.46 5.45 -5.54
N THR A 25 -8.02 4.29 -5.98
CA THR A 25 -6.59 3.98 -6.17
C THR A 25 -5.96 4.94 -7.18
N ARG A 26 -6.61 5.17 -8.33
CA ARG A 26 -6.12 6.11 -9.35
C ARG A 26 -6.03 7.55 -8.83
N PHE A 27 -7.02 7.97 -8.04
CA PHE A 27 -7.03 9.27 -7.40
C PHE A 27 -5.86 9.44 -6.43
N LEU A 28 -5.64 8.49 -5.53
CA LEU A 28 -4.54 8.52 -4.58
C LEU A 28 -3.18 8.46 -5.29
N ARG A 29 -3.05 7.65 -6.33
CA ARG A 29 -1.86 7.60 -7.16
C ARG A 29 -1.56 8.96 -7.81
N PHE A 30 -2.57 9.63 -8.37
CA PHE A 30 -2.40 10.95 -8.98
C PHE A 30 -1.78 11.95 -8.00
N PHE A 31 -2.24 11.96 -6.73
CA PHE A 31 -1.64 12.81 -5.71
C PHE A 31 -0.22 12.41 -5.38
N ALA A 32 0.05 11.12 -5.22
CA ALA A 32 1.40 10.62 -4.94
C ALA A 32 2.37 10.97 -6.09
N ASP A 33 1.97 10.76 -7.33
CA ASP A 33 2.77 11.09 -8.52
C ASP A 33 3.02 12.60 -8.64
N THR A 34 2.01 13.43 -8.37
CA THR A 34 2.13 14.90 -8.46
C THR A 34 3.05 15.46 -7.39
N PHE A 35 2.91 14.96 -6.14
CA PHE A 35 3.66 15.50 -5.00
C PHE A 35 5.11 14.99 -4.94
N PHE A 36 5.35 13.75 -5.38
CA PHE A 36 6.65 13.09 -5.25
C PHE A 36 7.34 12.79 -6.59
N SER A 37 6.94 13.43 -7.70
CA SER A 37 7.37 13.10 -9.06
C SER A 37 8.89 13.06 -9.29
N ARG A 38 9.69 13.68 -8.41
CA ARG A 38 11.15 13.74 -8.50
C ARG A 38 11.89 13.07 -7.33
N ARG A 39 11.18 12.47 -6.38
CA ARG A 39 11.74 11.91 -5.14
C ARG A 39 11.22 10.52 -4.88
N TYR A 40 11.65 9.57 -5.68
CA TYR A 40 11.12 8.20 -5.63
C TYR A 40 11.23 7.58 -4.22
N GLY A 41 12.37 7.65 -3.55
CA GLY A 41 12.55 7.10 -2.20
C GLY A 41 11.60 7.71 -1.17
N HIS A 42 11.39 9.03 -1.19
CA HIS A 42 10.44 9.70 -0.29
C HIS A 42 8.99 9.32 -0.60
N ARG A 43 8.65 9.14 -1.88
CA ARG A 43 7.36 8.61 -2.30
C ARG A 43 7.14 7.20 -1.74
N ALA A 44 8.13 6.33 -1.85
CA ALA A 44 8.06 4.98 -1.32
C ALA A 44 7.82 4.98 0.19
N VAL A 45 8.53 5.82 0.97
CA VAL A 45 8.31 5.94 2.43
C VAL A 45 6.84 6.26 2.76
N VAL A 46 6.21 7.18 2.02
CA VAL A 46 4.78 7.52 2.25
C VAL A 46 3.87 6.35 1.87
N LEU A 47 4.12 5.74 0.71
CA LEU A 47 3.28 4.64 0.21
C LEU A 47 3.34 3.43 1.14
N GLU A 48 4.53 3.01 1.58
CA GLU A 48 4.69 1.88 2.50
C GLU A 48 4.06 2.16 3.89
N THR A 49 4.15 3.41 4.36
CA THR A 49 3.48 3.81 5.61
C THR A 49 1.96 3.64 5.52
N VAL A 50 1.39 3.93 4.36
CA VAL A 50 -0.05 3.78 4.08
C VAL A 50 -0.40 2.33 3.78
N ALA A 51 0.48 1.58 3.10
CA ALA A 51 0.28 0.19 2.72
C ALA A 51 0.12 -0.74 3.94
N ALA A 52 0.81 -0.47 5.06
CA ALA A 52 0.64 -1.23 6.30
C ALA A 52 -0.75 -1.07 6.96
N VAL A 53 -1.49 0.00 6.64
CA VAL A 53 -2.79 0.31 7.30
C VAL A 53 -3.87 -0.74 7.04
N PRO A 54 -4.08 -1.25 5.81
CA PRO A 54 -5.10 -2.26 5.53
C PRO A 54 -4.99 -3.51 6.40
N GLY A 55 -3.79 -4.05 6.55
CA GLY A 55 -3.54 -5.22 7.39
C GLY A 55 -3.86 -4.95 8.86
N MET A 56 -3.44 -3.80 9.40
CA MET A 56 -3.75 -3.40 10.78
C MET A 56 -5.26 -3.22 11.01
N VAL A 57 -5.95 -2.52 10.12
CA VAL A 57 -7.40 -2.29 10.23
C VAL A 57 -8.16 -3.61 10.10
N GLY A 58 -7.84 -4.41 9.09
CA GLY A 58 -8.46 -5.70 8.86
C GLY A 58 -8.24 -6.66 10.03
N GLY A 59 -7.00 -6.78 10.52
CA GLY A 59 -6.65 -7.60 11.68
C GLY A 59 -7.41 -7.19 12.93
N THR A 60 -7.45 -5.88 13.24
CA THR A 60 -8.21 -5.34 14.38
C THR A 60 -9.70 -5.67 14.29
N LEU A 61 -10.33 -5.40 13.15
CA LEU A 61 -11.77 -5.62 12.98
C LEU A 61 -12.15 -7.12 12.99
N GLN A 62 -11.30 -7.98 12.41
CA GLN A 62 -11.49 -9.43 12.49
C GLN A 62 -11.32 -9.96 13.93
N HIS A 63 -10.34 -9.43 14.66
CA HIS A 63 -10.15 -9.80 16.07
C HIS A 63 -11.38 -9.43 16.91
N LEU A 64 -11.87 -8.20 16.79
CA LEU A 64 -13.07 -7.75 17.50
C LEU A 64 -14.32 -8.55 17.10
N ARG A 65 -14.41 -8.96 15.83
CA ARG A 65 -15.51 -9.81 15.34
C ARG A 65 -15.45 -11.21 15.97
N ALA A 66 -14.28 -11.84 15.96
CA ALA A 66 -14.07 -13.17 16.55
C ALA A 66 -14.43 -13.18 18.03
N LEU A 67 -13.98 -12.17 18.79
CA LEU A 67 -14.33 -12.03 20.22
C LEU A 67 -15.85 -11.87 20.44
N ARG A 68 -16.51 -10.99 19.69
CA ARG A 68 -17.95 -10.75 19.86
C ARG A 68 -18.82 -11.96 19.50
N ARG A 69 -18.36 -12.75 18.55
CA ARG A 69 -19.10 -13.94 18.07
C ARG A 69 -18.67 -15.22 18.75
N MET A 70 -17.55 -15.19 19.49
CA MET A 70 -16.92 -16.40 20.05
C MET A 70 -16.66 -17.46 18.97
N GLU A 71 -16.24 -17.01 17.78
CA GLU A 71 -15.96 -17.85 16.60
C GLU A 71 -14.46 -17.78 16.26
N PRO A 72 -13.86 -18.87 15.73
CA PRO A 72 -12.49 -18.84 15.23
C PRO A 72 -12.40 -17.94 14.00
N ASP A 73 -11.26 -17.27 13.86
CA ASP A 73 -10.96 -16.39 12.73
C ASP A 73 -10.39 -17.11 11.49
N HIS A 74 -10.21 -18.44 11.59
CA HIS A 74 -9.64 -19.29 10.53
C HIS A 74 -8.26 -18.84 10.01
N GLY A 75 -7.49 -18.16 10.86
CA GLY A 75 -6.14 -17.66 10.53
C GLY A 75 -6.09 -16.30 9.86
N TRP A 76 -7.22 -15.65 9.62
CA TRP A 76 -7.28 -14.35 8.95
C TRP A 76 -6.56 -13.24 9.71
N ILE A 77 -6.67 -13.23 11.05
CA ILE A 77 -6.00 -12.22 11.88
C ILE A 77 -4.49 -12.28 11.66
N ARG A 78 -3.92 -13.47 11.71
CA ARG A 78 -2.48 -13.66 11.50
C ARG A 78 -2.04 -13.21 10.11
N ILE A 79 -2.75 -13.63 9.05
CA ILE A 79 -2.42 -13.27 7.67
C ILE A 79 -2.40 -11.74 7.50
N LEU A 80 -3.40 -11.04 8.03
CA LEU A 80 -3.50 -9.58 7.92
C LEU A 80 -2.41 -8.85 8.72
N LEU A 81 -2.01 -9.38 9.87
CA LEU A 81 -0.92 -8.79 10.66
C LEU A 81 0.45 -9.10 10.04
N ASP A 82 0.65 -10.28 9.48
CA ASP A 82 1.87 -10.65 8.75
C ASP A 82 2.05 -9.74 7.51
N GLU A 83 0.95 -9.40 6.81
CA GLU A 83 0.96 -8.43 5.71
C GLU A 83 1.37 -7.03 6.20
N ALA A 84 0.77 -6.53 7.29
CA ALA A 84 1.15 -5.24 7.86
C ALA A 84 2.62 -5.19 8.30
N GLU A 85 3.15 -6.29 8.84
CA GLU A 85 4.55 -6.39 9.22
C GLU A 85 5.47 -6.44 7.99
N ASN A 86 5.08 -7.09 6.91
CA ASN A 86 5.82 -7.09 5.66
C ASN A 86 5.95 -5.66 5.10
N GLU A 87 4.85 -4.88 5.07
CA GLU A 87 4.89 -3.48 4.66
C GLU A 87 5.75 -2.61 5.57
N ARG A 88 5.77 -2.92 6.88
CA ARG A 88 6.69 -2.25 7.81
C ARG A 88 8.15 -2.54 7.48
N MET A 89 8.50 -3.73 7.04
CA MET A 89 9.87 -4.08 6.63
C MET A 89 10.28 -3.31 5.36
N HIS A 90 9.38 -3.20 4.38
CA HIS A 90 9.60 -2.35 3.19
C HIS A 90 9.83 -0.89 3.60
N LEU A 91 8.97 -0.36 4.48
CA LEU A 91 9.11 0.99 5.02
C LEU A 91 10.48 1.22 5.67
N MET A 92 10.98 0.29 6.49
CA MET A 92 12.28 0.42 7.14
C MET A 92 13.40 0.51 6.10
N THR A 93 13.33 -0.26 5.04
CA THR A 93 14.28 -0.22 3.93
C THR A 93 14.28 1.15 3.26
N PHE A 94 13.11 1.67 2.91
CA PHE A 94 13.01 2.99 2.27
C PHE A 94 13.36 4.16 3.19
N ILE A 95 13.11 4.07 4.50
CA ILE A 95 13.58 5.05 5.46
C ILE A 95 15.11 5.08 5.49
N HIS A 96 15.76 3.91 5.42
CA HIS A 96 17.22 3.84 5.38
C HIS A 96 17.79 4.49 4.12
N ILE A 97 17.15 4.28 2.97
CA ILE A 97 17.59 4.84 1.68
C ILE A 97 17.28 6.35 1.60
N ALA A 98 16.06 6.76 1.89
CA ALA A 98 15.58 8.12 1.66
C ALA A 98 15.95 9.12 2.77
N GLN A 99 16.23 8.64 3.99
CA GLN A 99 16.55 9.47 5.17
C GLN A 99 15.60 10.68 5.34
N PRO A 100 14.27 10.47 5.51
CA PRO A 100 13.29 11.54 5.53
C PRO A 100 13.55 12.53 6.67
N SER A 101 13.40 13.82 6.38
CA SER A 101 13.51 14.92 7.34
C SER A 101 12.39 14.85 8.41
N ARG A 102 12.56 15.60 9.51
CA ARG A 102 11.54 15.68 10.59
C ARG A 102 10.21 16.22 10.08
N PHE A 103 10.23 17.15 9.14
CA PHE A 103 9.02 17.70 8.54
C PHE A 103 8.30 16.67 7.67
N GLU A 104 9.03 15.94 6.84
CA GLU A 104 8.47 14.83 6.04
C GLU A 104 7.88 13.74 6.94
N ARG A 105 8.54 13.40 8.06
CA ARG A 105 7.98 12.44 9.03
C ARG A 105 6.66 12.91 9.64
N LEU A 106 6.52 14.20 9.91
CA LEU A 106 5.25 14.78 10.39
C LEU A 106 4.16 14.66 9.32
N LEU A 107 4.47 15.00 8.07
CA LEU A 107 3.52 14.85 6.97
C LEU A 107 3.11 13.39 6.74
N ILE A 108 4.05 12.46 6.85
CA ILE A 108 3.79 11.02 6.75
C ILE A 108 2.85 10.57 7.88
N LEU A 109 3.11 11.00 9.12
CA LEU A 109 2.25 10.70 10.26
C LEU A 109 0.81 11.20 10.06
N LEU A 110 0.66 12.43 9.55
CA LEU A 110 -0.66 12.99 9.24
C LEU A 110 -1.36 12.23 8.12
N ALA A 111 -0.65 11.91 7.03
CA ALA A 111 -1.18 11.12 5.92
C ALA A 111 -1.63 9.73 6.39
N GLN A 112 -0.82 9.06 7.21
CA GLN A 112 -1.15 7.76 7.81
C GLN A 112 -2.40 7.84 8.68
N GLY A 113 -2.50 8.85 9.55
CA GLY A 113 -3.65 9.04 10.43
C GLY A 113 -4.94 9.28 9.65
N VAL A 114 -4.90 10.13 8.61
CA VAL A 114 -6.05 10.37 7.74
C VAL A 114 -6.43 9.09 7.00
N PHE A 115 -5.47 8.43 6.37
CA PHE A 115 -5.74 7.21 5.62
C PHE A 115 -6.27 6.08 6.51
N TYR A 116 -5.70 5.90 7.72
CA TYR A 116 -6.18 4.92 8.68
C TYR A 116 -7.67 5.09 8.98
N ASN A 117 -8.09 6.30 9.31
CA ASN A 117 -9.50 6.56 9.64
C ASN A 117 -10.42 6.36 8.42
N LEU A 118 -10.02 6.83 7.24
CA LEU A 118 -10.82 6.67 6.02
C LEU A 118 -10.92 5.19 5.62
N PHE A 119 -9.82 4.44 5.70
CA PHE A 119 -9.82 3.02 5.38
C PHE A 119 -10.60 2.20 6.41
N PHE A 120 -10.51 2.57 7.70
CA PHE A 120 -11.33 1.96 8.76
C PHE A 120 -12.82 2.13 8.48
N LEU A 121 -13.25 3.34 8.14
CA LEU A 121 -14.65 3.61 7.77
C LEU A 121 -15.06 2.85 6.50
N LEU A 122 -14.22 2.83 5.48
CA LEU A 122 -14.47 2.06 4.27
C LEU A 122 -14.64 0.56 4.58
N TYR A 123 -13.79 0.02 5.46
CA TYR A 123 -13.86 -1.39 5.84
C TYR A 123 -15.15 -1.70 6.61
N LEU A 124 -15.61 -0.80 7.49
CA LEU A 124 -16.90 -0.95 8.19
C LEU A 124 -18.09 -0.93 7.23
N ILE A 125 -18.07 -0.05 6.23
CA ILE A 125 -19.16 0.11 5.24
C ILE A 125 -19.16 -1.04 4.23
N SER A 126 -17.99 -1.38 3.69
CA SER A 126 -17.85 -2.39 2.65
C SER A 126 -16.49 -3.08 2.68
N PRO A 127 -16.32 -4.16 3.47
CA PRO A 127 -15.08 -4.93 3.50
C PRO A 127 -14.61 -5.40 2.12
N ARG A 128 -15.57 -5.79 1.25
CA ARG A 128 -15.25 -6.23 -0.11
C ARG A 128 -14.60 -5.12 -0.94
N THR A 129 -15.12 -3.89 -0.85
CA THR A 129 -14.52 -2.72 -1.53
C THR A 129 -13.14 -2.42 -0.93
N ALA A 130 -12.99 -2.47 0.39
CA ALA A 130 -11.71 -2.25 1.05
C ALA A 130 -10.64 -3.24 0.58
N HIS A 131 -10.94 -4.55 0.53
CA HIS A 131 -10.02 -5.55 -0.02
C HIS A 131 -9.70 -5.33 -1.51
N ARG A 132 -10.66 -4.83 -2.30
CA ARG A 132 -10.41 -4.48 -3.71
C ARG A 132 -9.46 -3.29 -3.85
N VAL A 133 -9.57 -2.29 -2.97
CA VAL A 133 -8.62 -1.16 -2.91
C VAL A 133 -7.20 -1.67 -2.65
N VAL A 134 -7.03 -2.58 -1.68
CA VAL A 134 -5.72 -3.20 -1.40
C VAL A 134 -5.19 -3.91 -2.64
N GLY A 135 -6.00 -4.77 -3.29
CA GLY A 135 -5.57 -5.45 -4.50
C GLY A 135 -5.09 -4.50 -5.61
N TYR A 136 -5.76 -3.36 -5.80
CA TYR A 136 -5.30 -2.35 -6.75
C TYR A 136 -4.05 -1.60 -6.29
N PHE A 137 -3.84 -1.42 -4.98
CA PHE A 137 -2.60 -0.85 -4.46
C PHE A 137 -1.42 -1.76 -4.75
N GLU A 138 -1.56 -3.07 -4.55
CA GLU A 138 -0.53 -4.05 -4.87
C GLU A 138 -0.18 -4.07 -6.36
N GLU A 139 -1.19 -4.02 -7.24
CA GLU A 139 -0.97 -3.91 -8.67
C GLU A 139 -0.18 -2.64 -9.05
N GLU A 140 -0.49 -1.50 -8.43
CA GLU A 140 0.24 -0.24 -8.63
C GLU A 140 1.65 -0.28 -8.02
N ALA A 141 1.84 -0.97 -6.89
CA ALA A 141 3.15 -1.16 -6.28
C ALA A 141 4.06 -2.00 -7.18
N VAL A 142 3.57 -3.14 -7.67
CA VAL A 142 4.31 -4.00 -8.62
C VAL A 142 4.73 -3.20 -9.86
N PHE A 143 3.83 -2.41 -10.44
CA PHE A 143 4.14 -1.55 -11.57
C PHE A 143 5.24 -0.54 -11.22
N SER A 144 5.09 0.19 -10.12
CA SER A 144 6.04 1.23 -9.71
C SER A 144 7.43 0.67 -9.40
N TYR A 145 7.50 -0.48 -8.73
CA TYR A 145 8.79 -1.11 -8.41
C TYR A 145 9.46 -1.73 -9.64
N THR A 146 8.67 -2.25 -10.59
CA THR A 146 9.21 -2.72 -11.87
C THR A 146 9.83 -1.56 -12.67
N GLU A 147 9.16 -0.39 -12.73
CA GLU A 147 9.74 0.81 -13.36
C GLU A 147 11.01 1.29 -12.64
N TYR A 148 11.00 1.26 -11.31
CA TYR A 148 12.16 1.67 -10.52
C TYR A 148 13.36 0.74 -10.77
N LEU A 149 13.15 -0.58 -10.75
CA LEU A 149 14.19 -1.57 -11.02
C LEU A 149 14.78 -1.37 -12.43
N ALA A 150 13.92 -1.19 -13.43
CA ALA A 150 14.39 -0.89 -14.80
C ALA A 150 15.23 0.41 -14.84
N GLY A 151 14.88 1.41 -14.02
CA GLY A 151 15.65 2.65 -13.88
C GLY A 151 17.00 2.45 -13.19
N VAL A 152 17.11 1.54 -12.24
CA VAL A 152 18.39 1.13 -11.63
C VAL A 152 19.25 0.39 -12.65
N ASP A 153 18.67 -0.58 -13.37
CA ASP A 153 19.39 -1.41 -14.34
C ASP A 153 19.97 -0.60 -15.51
N ASN A 154 19.26 0.44 -15.95
CA ASN A 154 19.72 1.32 -17.04
C ASN A 154 20.55 2.53 -16.54
N GLY A 155 20.82 2.65 -15.22
CA GLY A 155 21.64 3.70 -14.63
C GLY A 155 20.93 5.06 -14.47
N THR A 156 19.60 5.14 -14.64
CA THR A 156 18.82 6.35 -14.37
C THR A 156 18.76 6.67 -12.87
N TYR A 157 18.69 5.61 -12.04
CA TYR A 157 18.75 5.71 -10.59
C TYR A 157 20.02 5.06 -10.05
N ALA A 158 20.56 5.64 -8.99
CA ALA A 158 21.72 5.06 -8.31
C ALA A 158 21.34 3.72 -7.64
N ASN A 159 22.17 2.70 -7.84
CA ASN A 159 22.09 1.51 -7.02
C ASN A 159 22.74 1.81 -5.67
N VAL A 160 21.94 1.81 -4.59
CA VAL A 160 22.38 2.14 -3.21
C VAL A 160 22.50 0.91 -2.32
N ALA A 161 22.58 -0.28 -2.91
CA ALA A 161 22.80 -1.53 -2.21
C ALA A 161 24.23 -1.62 -1.65
#